data_f0f87c21688298b96856f663dc469441
#
_entry.id   f0f87c21688298b96856f663dc469441
#
_cell.length_a   1.000
_cell.length_b   1.000
_cell.length_c   1.000
_cell.angle_alpha   90.00
_cell.angle_beta   90.00
_cell.angle_gamma   90.00
#
_symmetry.space_group_name_H-M   'P 1'
#
loop_
_entity.id
_entity.type
_entity.pdbx_description
1 polymer ?
#
loop_
_entity_poly.entity_id
_entity_poly.type
_entity_poly.pdbx_seq_one_letter_code
_entity_poly.pdbx_strand_id
1 'polypeptide(L)'
;MMCSRCKKIHVELAKTCEPCKQYLREYNKKNKEKARQYYEENKEQSRQYYEDNREKRLEYQRQYRASIHGKYIYIQDSARQRNLLFELTEDFVGDKTDDPCFYCGQETTFETRNSLDRLDNSIGYIKMNVVSCCGMCNNMKKCLDPITFVERCSQISLHNGHDGDVTKYWNTVKGKSYCKYKSHTKRDFELTKEQYDNFRKNDCTYCGRKAIHGHTNGIDRVNNDVDYTVENCVSCCGDCNVAKHTYTTENFIAKCVSIASKEHSIPEGIERQIKMILQR
;
A
#
# COMPACT_ATOMS: atom_id res chain seq x y z
N MET A 1 35.01 -23.85 -28.39
CA MET A 1 34.53 -23.91 -26.96
C MET A 1 33.82 -25.25 -26.73
N MET A 2 33.87 -25.81 -25.53
CA MET A 2 33.14 -27.04 -25.21
C MET A 2 31.65 -26.75 -24.99
N CYS A 3 30.77 -27.44 -25.68
CA CYS A 3 29.33 -27.32 -25.51
C CYS A 3 28.92 -27.77 -24.08
N SER A 4 28.22 -26.97 -23.35
CA SER A 4 27.77 -27.25 -21.99
C SER A 4 26.85 -28.49 -21.89
N ARG A 5 26.17 -28.84 -22.99
CA ARG A 5 25.21 -29.97 -23.04
C ARG A 5 25.80 -31.25 -23.57
N CYS A 6 26.36 -31.27 -24.78
CA CYS A 6 26.88 -32.49 -25.37
C CYS A 6 28.36 -32.78 -25.04
N LYS A 7 29.03 -31.85 -24.35
CA LYS A 7 30.44 -31.92 -23.96
C LYS A 7 31.42 -32.05 -25.14
N LYS A 8 30.99 -31.84 -26.37
CA LYS A 8 31.85 -31.83 -27.57
C LYS A 8 32.46 -30.46 -27.79
N ILE A 9 33.67 -30.41 -28.32
CA ILE A 9 34.35 -29.19 -28.69
C ILE A 9 33.80 -28.73 -30.06
N HIS A 10 33.34 -27.49 -30.15
CA HIS A 10 32.85 -26.87 -31.39
C HIS A 10 33.60 -25.56 -31.68
N VAL A 11 33.66 -25.19 -32.93
CA VAL A 11 34.35 -23.96 -33.40
C VAL A 11 33.58 -22.71 -32.98
N GLU A 12 32.29 -22.85 -32.67
CA GLU A 12 31.43 -21.76 -32.29
C GLU A 12 31.79 -21.22 -30.89
N LEU A 13 31.72 -19.88 -30.74
CA LEU A 13 32.00 -19.18 -29.49
C LEU A 13 30.83 -19.26 -28.47
N ALA A 14 29.76 -19.96 -28.80
CA ALA A 14 28.56 -20.05 -27.95
C ALA A 14 28.68 -21.18 -26.91
N LYS A 15 28.15 -20.98 -25.69
CA LYS A 15 28.09 -21.98 -24.62
C LYS A 15 27.38 -23.30 -25.00
N THR A 16 26.47 -23.25 -26.00
CA THR A 16 25.73 -24.40 -26.53
C THR A 16 25.80 -24.38 -28.04
N CYS A 17 26.19 -25.48 -28.65
CA CYS A 17 26.31 -25.58 -30.11
C CYS A 17 24.94 -25.58 -30.80
N GLU A 18 24.89 -25.24 -32.08
CA GLU A 18 23.62 -25.07 -32.84
C GLU A 18 22.77 -26.36 -32.87
N PRO A 19 23.33 -27.56 -33.11
CA PRO A 19 22.55 -28.80 -33.03
C PRO A 19 21.88 -29.01 -31.64
N CYS A 20 22.56 -28.65 -30.56
CA CYS A 20 21.99 -28.75 -29.22
C CYS A 20 20.92 -27.68 -28.96
N LYS A 21 21.08 -26.50 -29.54
CA LYS A 21 20.03 -25.44 -29.47
C LYS A 21 18.79 -25.85 -30.24
N GLN A 22 18.97 -26.41 -31.44
CA GLN A 22 17.85 -26.90 -32.26
C GLN A 22 17.10 -28.02 -31.54
N TYR A 23 17.82 -29.04 -31.01
CA TYR A 23 17.19 -30.08 -30.22
C TYR A 23 16.43 -29.51 -29.01
N LEU A 24 16.96 -28.52 -28.31
CA LEU A 24 16.28 -27.86 -27.20
C LEU A 24 15.02 -27.14 -27.64
N ARG A 25 15.06 -26.45 -28.78
CA ARG A 25 13.87 -25.78 -29.35
C ARG A 25 12.76 -26.78 -29.66
N GLU A 26 13.10 -27.89 -30.32
CA GLU A 26 12.15 -28.95 -30.66
C GLU A 26 11.60 -29.66 -29.41
N TYR A 27 12.48 -29.99 -28.47
CA TYR A 27 12.10 -30.59 -27.18
C TYR A 27 11.17 -29.66 -26.39
N ASN A 28 11.50 -28.38 -26.29
CA ASN A 28 10.67 -27.40 -25.59
C ASN A 28 9.33 -27.16 -26.30
N LYS A 29 9.32 -27.14 -27.63
CA LYS A 29 8.10 -27.04 -28.42
C LYS A 29 7.18 -28.22 -28.16
N LYS A 30 7.71 -29.44 -28.25
CA LYS A 30 6.97 -30.70 -28.00
C LYS A 30 6.43 -30.78 -26.57
N ASN A 31 7.24 -30.38 -25.60
CA ASN A 31 6.80 -30.37 -24.21
C ASN A 31 5.77 -29.27 -23.94
N LYS A 32 5.86 -28.12 -24.58
CA LYS A 32 4.85 -27.06 -24.49
C LYS A 32 3.49 -27.52 -25.06
N GLU A 33 3.50 -28.22 -26.18
CA GLU A 33 2.28 -28.79 -26.77
C GLU A 33 1.68 -29.87 -25.86
N LYS A 34 2.50 -30.80 -25.33
CA LYS A 34 2.04 -31.81 -24.36
C LYS A 34 1.50 -31.18 -23.07
N ALA A 35 2.18 -30.17 -22.55
CA ALA A 35 1.74 -29.47 -21.34
C ALA A 35 0.41 -28.71 -21.58
N ARG A 36 0.24 -28.13 -22.79
CA ARG A 36 -1.01 -27.49 -23.18
C ARG A 36 -2.15 -28.49 -23.29
N GLN A 37 -1.92 -29.63 -23.93
CA GLN A 37 -2.91 -30.68 -24.04
C GLN A 37 -3.32 -31.21 -22.67
N TYR A 38 -2.33 -31.57 -21.83
CA TYR A 38 -2.57 -32.00 -20.45
C TYR A 38 -3.37 -30.94 -19.65
N TYR A 39 -3.04 -29.66 -19.80
CA TYR A 39 -3.77 -28.58 -19.12
C TYR A 39 -5.23 -28.50 -19.60
N GLU A 40 -5.50 -28.56 -20.91
CA GLU A 40 -6.88 -28.51 -21.42
C GLU A 40 -7.69 -29.74 -21.00
N GLU A 41 -7.07 -30.95 -20.99
CA GLU A 41 -7.71 -32.19 -20.54
C GLU A 41 -8.04 -32.18 -19.04
N ASN A 42 -7.24 -31.51 -18.21
CA ASN A 42 -7.39 -31.51 -16.75
C ASN A 42 -7.90 -30.17 -16.19
N LYS A 43 -8.23 -29.22 -17.04
CA LYS A 43 -8.59 -27.84 -16.66
C LYS A 43 -9.79 -27.79 -15.73
N GLU A 44 -10.83 -28.54 -16.06
CA GLU A 44 -12.05 -28.55 -15.27
C GLU A 44 -11.85 -29.25 -13.92
N GLN A 45 -11.14 -30.36 -13.90
CA GLN A 45 -10.78 -31.06 -12.67
C GLN A 45 -9.91 -30.20 -11.76
N SER A 46 -8.95 -29.48 -12.36
CA SER A 46 -8.10 -28.53 -11.62
C SER A 46 -8.92 -27.38 -11.04
N ARG A 47 -9.86 -26.85 -11.83
CA ARG A 47 -10.77 -25.77 -11.38
C ARG A 47 -11.61 -26.23 -10.19
N GLN A 48 -12.24 -27.39 -10.31
CA GLN A 48 -13.05 -27.98 -9.22
C GLN A 48 -12.20 -28.20 -7.96
N TYR A 49 -11.01 -28.77 -8.09
CA TYR A 49 -10.09 -28.94 -6.97
C TYR A 49 -9.76 -27.61 -6.28
N TYR A 50 -9.52 -26.53 -7.07
CA TYR A 50 -9.24 -25.20 -6.51
C TYR A 50 -10.46 -24.57 -5.83
N GLU A 51 -11.66 -24.78 -6.35
CA GLU A 51 -12.90 -24.33 -5.74
C GLU A 51 -13.19 -25.07 -4.43
N ASP A 52 -13.10 -26.39 -4.43
CA ASP A 52 -13.34 -27.24 -3.25
C ASP A 52 -12.35 -26.97 -2.10
N ASN A 53 -11.13 -26.60 -2.43
CA ASN A 53 -10.08 -26.31 -1.43
C ASN A 53 -9.89 -24.81 -1.16
N ARG A 54 -10.71 -23.95 -1.74
CA ARG A 54 -10.55 -22.49 -1.66
C ARG A 54 -10.52 -21.98 -0.22
N GLU A 55 -11.47 -22.38 0.59
CA GLU A 55 -11.57 -21.93 1.99
C GLU A 55 -10.39 -22.40 2.82
N LYS A 56 -10.00 -23.66 2.73
CA LYS A 56 -8.81 -24.20 3.43
C LYS A 56 -7.54 -23.45 3.05
N ARG A 57 -7.37 -23.16 1.77
CA ARG A 57 -6.20 -22.40 1.28
C ARG A 57 -6.21 -20.95 1.78
N LEU A 58 -7.36 -20.30 1.79
CA LEU A 58 -7.47 -18.93 2.30
C LEU A 58 -7.18 -18.89 3.80
N GLU A 59 -7.68 -19.86 4.56
CA GLU A 59 -7.42 -19.97 6.00
C GLU A 59 -5.93 -20.23 6.27
N TYR A 60 -5.31 -21.18 5.58
CA TYR A 60 -3.87 -21.41 5.67
C TYR A 60 -3.05 -20.14 5.35
N GLN A 61 -3.45 -19.39 4.30
CA GLN A 61 -2.78 -18.15 3.94
C GLN A 61 -2.95 -17.06 5.02
N ARG A 62 -4.12 -16.98 5.66
CA ARG A 62 -4.34 -16.04 6.79
C ARG A 62 -3.43 -16.38 7.96
N GLN A 63 -3.42 -17.65 8.38
CA GLN A 63 -2.59 -18.12 9.49
C GLN A 63 -1.09 -17.94 9.19
N TYR A 64 -0.65 -18.27 7.99
CA TYR A 64 0.74 -18.06 7.57
C TYR A 64 1.12 -16.57 7.61
N ARG A 65 0.28 -15.68 7.07
CA ARG A 65 0.53 -14.23 7.08
C ARG A 65 0.48 -13.64 8.48
N ALA A 66 -0.27 -14.21 9.39
CA ALA A 66 -0.33 -13.80 10.80
C ALA A 66 0.85 -14.34 11.61
N SER A 67 1.50 -15.42 11.19
CA SER A 67 2.66 -15.97 11.87
C SER A 67 3.87 -15.03 11.85
N ILE A 68 4.76 -15.16 12.84
CA ILE A 68 6.03 -14.41 12.90
C ILE A 68 6.84 -14.62 11.62
N HIS A 69 7.02 -15.88 11.23
CA HIS A 69 7.74 -16.26 10.02
C HIS A 69 7.15 -15.62 8.77
N GLY A 70 5.83 -15.68 8.61
CA GLY A 70 5.13 -15.05 7.47
C GLY A 70 5.31 -13.53 7.43
N LYS A 71 5.27 -12.86 8.58
CA LYS A 71 5.56 -11.41 8.70
C LYS A 71 7.00 -11.09 8.34
N TYR A 72 7.96 -11.84 8.88
CA TYR A 72 9.38 -11.66 8.60
C TYR A 72 9.67 -11.77 7.10
N ILE A 73 9.25 -12.87 6.47
CA ILE A 73 9.44 -13.09 5.03
C ILE A 73 8.77 -12.00 4.19
N TYR A 74 7.54 -11.60 4.54
CA TYR A 74 6.83 -10.53 3.82
C TYR A 74 7.59 -9.20 3.88
N ILE A 75 8.09 -8.80 5.04
CA ILE A 75 8.83 -7.54 5.22
C ILE A 75 10.17 -7.61 4.49
N GLN A 76 10.89 -8.74 4.60
CA GLN A 76 12.17 -8.96 3.92
C GLN A 76 12.03 -8.91 2.39
N ASP A 77 11.03 -9.61 1.84
CA ASP A 77 10.75 -9.61 0.40
C ASP A 77 10.35 -8.21 -0.09
N SER A 78 9.53 -7.49 0.68
CA SER A 78 9.17 -6.12 0.39
C SER A 78 10.36 -5.17 0.42
N ALA A 79 11.31 -5.36 1.34
CA ALA A 79 12.56 -4.60 1.38
C ALA A 79 13.43 -4.91 0.14
N ARG A 80 13.59 -6.19 -0.20
CA ARG A 80 14.35 -6.65 -1.36
C ARG A 80 13.80 -6.09 -2.67
N GLN A 81 12.48 -6.14 -2.89
CA GLN A 81 11.83 -5.59 -4.09
C GLN A 81 12.05 -4.08 -4.26
N ARG A 82 12.19 -3.36 -3.15
CA ARG A 82 12.44 -1.91 -3.11
C ARG A 82 13.92 -1.55 -3.02
N ASN A 83 14.81 -2.54 -3.06
CA ASN A 83 16.26 -2.38 -2.89
C ASN A 83 16.64 -1.64 -1.59
N LEU A 84 15.98 -1.99 -0.49
CA LEU A 84 16.20 -1.41 0.83
C LEU A 84 17.05 -2.35 1.68
N LEU A 85 17.93 -1.79 2.51
CA LEU A 85 18.67 -2.53 3.53
C LEU A 85 17.72 -3.25 4.48
N PHE A 86 18.05 -4.49 4.85
CA PHE A 86 17.29 -5.30 5.80
C PHE A 86 18.25 -6.03 6.74
N GLU A 87 18.30 -5.61 8.01
CA GLU A 87 19.20 -6.13 9.04
C GLU A 87 18.43 -6.64 10.28
N LEU A 88 17.17 -7.00 10.13
CA LEU A 88 16.36 -7.52 11.22
C LEU A 88 16.44 -9.04 11.29
N THR A 89 16.41 -9.60 12.51
CA THR A 89 16.20 -11.04 12.75
C THR A 89 14.72 -11.35 12.84
N GLU A 90 14.36 -12.63 12.63
CA GLU A 90 12.98 -13.09 12.75
C GLU A 90 12.44 -12.87 14.17
N ASP A 91 13.24 -13.19 15.21
CA ASP A 91 12.87 -12.96 16.62
C ASP A 91 12.56 -11.49 16.89
N PHE A 92 13.43 -10.58 16.44
CA PHE A 92 13.18 -9.13 16.60
C PHE A 92 11.90 -8.68 15.89
N VAL A 93 11.62 -9.20 14.69
CA VAL A 93 10.37 -8.90 13.97
C VAL A 93 9.18 -9.44 14.74
N GLY A 94 9.28 -10.65 15.32
CA GLY A 94 8.26 -11.25 16.16
C GLY A 94 7.91 -10.34 17.35
N ASP A 95 8.91 -10.04 18.19
CA ASP A 95 8.74 -9.19 19.36
C ASP A 95 8.15 -7.82 18.99
N LYS A 96 8.73 -7.19 17.95
CA LYS A 96 8.33 -5.85 17.55
C LYS A 96 6.91 -5.78 16.94
N THR A 97 6.46 -6.84 16.25
CA THR A 97 5.09 -6.89 15.69
C THR A 97 4.04 -7.27 16.72
N ASP A 98 4.44 -7.74 17.90
CA ASP A 98 3.56 -7.97 19.05
C ASP A 98 3.39 -6.73 19.94
N ASP A 99 4.25 -5.71 19.78
CA ASP A 99 4.04 -4.42 20.44
C ASP A 99 2.75 -3.75 19.96
N PRO A 100 2.07 -2.95 20.81
CA PRO A 100 0.99 -2.07 20.37
C PRO A 100 1.43 -1.13 19.24
N CYS A 101 0.49 -0.70 18.42
CA CYS A 101 0.78 0.25 17.33
C CYS A 101 1.41 1.54 17.87
N PHE A 102 2.58 1.89 17.38
CA PHE A 102 3.31 3.09 17.77
C PHE A 102 2.48 4.36 17.63
N TYR A 103 1.67 4.46 16.56
CA TYR A 103 0.88 5.66 16.28
C TYR A 103 -0.43 5.73 17.06
N CYS A 104 -1.26 4.71 17.05
CA CYS A 104 -2.60 4.78 17.64
C CYS A 104 -2.77 3.96 18.92
N GLY A 105 -1.74 3.25 19.39
CA GLY A 105 -1.81 2.42 20.59
C GLY A 105 -2.66 1.16 20.46
N GLN A 106 -3.18 0.85 19.27
CA GLN A 106 -3.99 -0.36 19.09
C GLN A 106 -3.20 -1.61 19.44
N GLU A 107 -3.73 -2.39 20.38
CA GLU A 107 -3.20 -3.70 20.75
C GLU A 107 -3.30 -4.70 19.60
N THR A 108 -2.46 -5.72 19.62
CA THR A 108 -2.46 -6.80 18.64
C THR A 108 -3.09 -8.07 19.19
N THR A 109 -3.63 -8.88 18.29
CA THR A 109 -3.97 -10.29 18.54
C THR A 109 -3.17 -11.16 17.57
N PHE A 110 -3.22 -12.47 17.75
CA PHE A 110 -2.59 -13.38 16.79
C PHE A 110 -3.09 -13.13 15.37
N GLU A 111 -4.40 -12.91 15.19
CA GLU A 111 -5.01 -12.69 13.86
C GLU A 111 -4.72 -11.29 13.30
N THR A 112 -4.55 -10.31 14.18
CA THR A 112 -4.38 -8.89 13.82
C THR A 112 -2.98 -8.36 14.11
N ARG A 113 -1.98 -9.25 14.13
CA ARG A 113 -0.58 -8.88 14.39
C ARG A 113 -0.14 -7.69 13.53
N ASN A 114 0.48 -6.71 14.17
CA ASN A 114 1.00 -5.52 13.50
C ASN A 114 2.05 -5.85 12.43
N SER A 115 2.43 -4.87 11.65
CA SER A 115 3.58 -4.88 10.76
C SER A 115 4.63 -3.89 11.26
N LEU A 116 5.67 -3.67 10.50
CA LEU A 116 6.67 -2.65 10.78
C LEU A 116 6.51 -1.45 9.87
N ASP A 117 6.61 -0.25 10.44
CA ASP A 117 6.78 0.99 9.73
C ASP A 117 8.19 1.53 9.93
N ARG A 118 8.75 2.18 8.90
CA ARG A 118 10.02 2.87 9.00
C ARG A 118 9.78 4.33 9.39
N LEU A 119 10.47 4.79 10.42
CA LEU A 119 10.41 6.18 10.86
C LEU A 119 10.99 7.10 9.78
N ASP A 120 12.19 6.79 9.31
CA ASP A 120 12.83 7.44 8.16
C ASP A 120 12.74 6.54 6.93
N ASN A 121 12.05 7.01 5.89
CA ASN A 121 11.86 6.26 4.66
C ASN A 121 13.12 6.17 3.78
N SER A 122 14.14 7.02 4.03
CA SER A 122 15.44 6.98 3.35
C SER A 122 16.34 5.84 3.85
N ILE A 123 16.05 5.36 5.08
CA ILE A 123 16.79 4.27 5.73
C ILE A 123 16.00 2.97 5.54
N GLY A 124 16.72 1.84 5.53
CA GLY A 124 16.14 0.51 5.43
C GLY A 124 15.52 0.02 6.75
N TYR A 125 15.32 -1.29 6.81
CA TYR A 125 14.80 -1.98 7.98
C TYR A 125 15.95 -2.34 8.92
N ILE A 126 16.29 -1.42 9.82
CA ILE A 126 17.24 -1.60 10.91
C ILE A 126 16.52 -1.36 12.25
N LYS A 127 17.02 -1.94 13.34
CA LYS A 127 16.37 -1.91 14.66
C LYS A 127 15.96 -0.50 15.12
N MET A 128 16.83 0.48 14.89
CA MET A 128 16.61 1.87 15.31
C MET A 128 15.61 2.65 14.45
N ASN A 129 15.27 2.13 13.27
CA ASN A 129 14.41 2.81 12.29
C ASN A 129 13.01 2.20 12.15
N VAL A 130 12.67 1.19 12.94
CA VAL A 130 11.38 0.50 12.77
C VAL A 130 10.56 0.54 14.05
N VAL A 131 9.25 0.71 13.86
CA VAL A 131 8.26 0.68 14.94
C VAL A 131 7.11 -0.26 14.56
N SER A 132 6.43 -0.79 15.60
CA SER A 132 5.19 -1.53 15.40
C SER A 132 4.11 -0.64 14.81
N CYS A 133 3.44 -1.09 13.77
CA CYS A 133 2.42 -0.29 13.09
C CYS A 133 1.25 -1.13 12.59
N CYS A 134 0.04 -0.78 13.01
CA CYS A 134 -1.17 -1.44 12.48
C CYS A 134 -1.38 -1.10 10.99
N GLY A 135 -2.07 -1.99 10.28
CA GLY A 135 -2.27 -1.83 8.84
C GLY A 135 -2.93 -0.51 8.44
N MET A 136 -3.85 -0.01 9.26
CA MET A 136 -4.52 1.26 8.98
C MET A 136 -3.56 2.45 9.10
N CYS A 137 -2.81 2.56 10.20
CA CYS A 137 -1.82 3.64 10.39
C CYS A 137 -0.75 3.60 9.29
N ASN A 138 -0.25 2.42 8.93
CA ASN A 138 0.73 2.27 7.86
C ASN A 138 0.17 2.70 6.49
N ASN A 139 -1.09 2.36 6.19
CA ASN A 139 -1.76 2.82 4.99
C ASN A 139 -2.04 4.33 4.98
N MET A 140 -2.36 4.92 6.11
CA MET A 140 -2.60 6.36 6.22
C MET A 140 -1.30 7.17 6.12
N LYS A 141 -0.23 6.71 6.77
CA LYS A 141 1.07 7.37 6.78
C LYS A 141 1.78 7.31 5.43
N LYS A 142 1.75 6.15 4.77
CA LYS A 142 2.51 5.94 3.52
C LYS A 142 3.99 6.28 3.70
N CYS A 143 4.49 7.25 2.91
CA CYS A 143 5.87 7.73 2.96
C CYS A 143 6.03 9.08 3.68
N LEU A 144 5.01 9.56 4.41
CA LEU A 144 5.19 10.72 5.28
C LEU A 144 6.21 10.40 6.37
N ASP A 145 6.93 11.43 6.83
CA ASP A 145 7.63 11.33 8.09
C ASP A 145 6.62 11.21 9.26
N PRO A 146 7.02 10.63 10.39
CA PRO A 146 6.11 10.36 11.52
C PRO A 146 5.55 11.64 12.13
N ILE A 147 6.33 12.73 12.17
CA ILE A 147 5.89 13.99 12.79
C ILE A 147 4.80 14.63 11.93
N THR A 148 5.01 14.75 10.62
CA THR A 148 4.00 15.27 9.68
C THR A 148 2.72 14.40 9.72
N PHE A 149 2.86 13.08 9.82
CA PHE A 149 1.71 12.18 9.93
C PHE A 149 0.88 12.45 11.19
N VAL A 150 1.52 12.53 12.36
CA VAL A 150 0.85 12.80 13.63
C VAL A 150 0.20 14.18 13.63
N GLU A 151 0.92 15.22 13.19
CA GLU A 151 0.38 16.58 13.11
C GLU A 151 -0.85 16.69 12.20
N ARG A 152 -0.87 15.99 11.06
CA ARG A 152 -2.06 15.95 10.18
C ARG A 152 -3.23 15.25 10.84
N CYS A 153 -2.99 14.14 11.54
CA CYS A 153 -4.03 13.47 12.31
C CYS A 153 -4.56 14.37 13.45
N SER A 154 -3.67 15.12 14.11
CA SER A 154 -4.03 16.10 15.14
C SER A 154 -4.95 17.19 14.58
N GLN A 155 -4.65 17.77 13.42
CA GLN A 155 -5.54 18.74 12.78
C GLN A 155 -6.89 18.13 12.35
N ILE A 156 -6.90 16.88 11.86
CA ILE A 156 -8.15 16.20 11.52
C ILE A 156 -8.99 15.97 12.79
N SER A 157 -8.36 15.57 13.90
CA SER A 157 -9.00 15.43 15.21
C SER A 157 -9.65 16.76 15.64
N LEU A 158 -8.89 17.85 15.64
CA LEU A 158 -9.37 19.18 16.00
C LEU A 158 -10.55 19.64 15.13
N HIS A 159 -10.45 19.48 13.82
CA HIS A 159 -11.52 19.91 12.89
C HIS A 159 -12.84 19.15 13.11
N ASN A 160 -12.77 17.94 13.66
CA ASN A 160 -13.94 17.11 13.96
C ASN A 160 -14.38 17.20 15.44
N GLY A 161 -13.99 18.25 16.14
CA GLY A 161 -14.49 18.57 17.49
C GLY A 161 -13.80 17.85 18.64
N HIS A 162 -12.61 17.31 18.42
CA HIS A 162 -11.75 16.68 19.43
C HIS A 162 -10.51 17.51 19.71
N ASP A 163 -9.70 17.11 20.67
CA ASP A 163 -8.41 17.75 20.96
C ASP A 163 -7.44 17.58 19.77
N GLY A 164 -6.61 18.60 19.57
CA GLY A 164 -5.62 18.59 18.51
C GLY A 164 -5.06 19.97 18.18
N ASP A 165 -4.16 20.03 17.21
CA ASP A 165 -3.45 21.24 16.80
C ASP A 165 -3.49 21.41 15.28
N VAL A 166 -3.40 22.68 14.83
CA VAL A 166 -3.28 23.02 13.41
C VAL A 166 -1.84 22.85 12.95
N THR A 167 -1.64 22.25 11.78
CA THR A 167 -0.32 22.18 11.15
C THR A 167 -0.25 22.91 9.82
N LYS A 168 0.94 23.44 9.51
CA LYS A 168 1.25 24.04 8.20
C LYS A 168 1.84 23.04 7.19
N TYR A 169 2.12 21.83 7.62
CA TYR A 169 2.85 20.81 6.83
C TYR A 169 1.93 19.98 5.94
N TRP A 170 1.22 20.66 5.05
CA TRP A 170 0.37 20.07 4.03
C TRP A 170 0.96 20.24 2.63
N ASN A 171 0.75 19.25 1.77
CA ASN A 171 1.17 19.34 0.39
C ASN A 171 0.24 20.26 -0.41
N THR A 172 0.81 21.26 -1.09
CA THR A 172 0.06 22.20 -1.92
C THR A 172 0.02 21.72 -3.35
N VAL A 173 -1.18 21.42 -3.86
CA VAL A 173 -1.40 20.90 -5.20
C VAL A 173 -2.62 21.53 -5.86
N LYS A 174 -2.55 21.73 -7.17
CA LYS A 174 -3.74 22.03 -7.98
C LYS A 174 -4.41 20.70 -8.31
N GLY A 175 -5.66 20.53 -7.89
CA GLY A 175 -6.47 19.37 -8.23
C GLY A 175 -6.69 19.22 -9.75
N LYS A 176 -7.12 18.04 -10.17
CA LYS A 176 -7.47 17.77 -11.59
C LYS A 176 -8.65 18.63 -12.03
N SER A 177 -8.70 19.05 -13.30
CA SER A 177 -9.90 19.66 -13.89
C SER A 177 -11.03 18.64 -13.98
N TYR A 178 -12.27 19.11 -14.12
CA TYR A 178 -13.46 18.28 -14.30
C TYR A 178 -13.28 17.22 -15.40
N CYS A 179 -12.91 17.64 -16.61
CA CYS A 179 -12.73 16.71 -17.74
C CYS A 179 -11.67 15.66 -17.45
N LYS A 180 -10.53 16.09 -16.88
CA LYS A 180 -9.44 15.16 -16.53
C LYS A 180 -9.82 14.21 -15.41
N TYR A 181 -10.64 14.64 -14.43
CA TYR A 181 -11.10 13.77 -13.36
C TYR A 181 -12.08 12.73 -13.92
N LYS A 182 -13.12 13.19 -14.64
CA LYS A 182 -14.14 12.33 -15.27
C LYS A 182 -13.54 11.28 -16.20
N SER A 183 -12.55 11.66 -17.03
CA SER A 183 -11.91 10.71 -17.97
C SER A 183 -11.00 9.68 -17.32
N HIS A 184 -10.54 9.90 -16.08
CA HIS A 184 -9.64 8.97 -15.38
C HIS A 184 -10.37 8.08 -14.36
N THR A 185 -11.60 8.42 -13.98
CA THR A 185 -12.39 7.55 -13.12
C THR A 185 -12.95 6.37 -13.91
N LYS A 186 -12.95 5.20 -13.26
CA LYS A 186 -13.57 3.97 -13.80
C LYS A 186 -15.00 3.75 -13.30
N ARG A 187 -15.50 4.70 -12.53
CA ARG A 187 -16.82 4.70 -11.91
C ARG A 187 -17.72 5.68 -12.66
N ASP A 188 -19.01 5.50 -12.54
CA ASP A 188 -19.97 6.45 -13.08
C ASP A 188 -19.82 7.81 -12.39
N PHE A 189 -19.90 8.86 -13.19
CA PHE A 189 -19.61 10.21 -12.76
C PHE A 189 -20.78 11.14 -13.14
N GLU A 190 -21.69 11.33 -12.21
CA GLU A 190 -22.94 12.05 -12.40
C GLU A 190 -22.84 13.54 -12.10
N LEU A 191 -21.75 13.98 -11.45
CA LEU A 191 -21.56 15.38 -11.13
C LEU A 191 -21.48 16.25 -12.39
N THR A 192 -22.22 17.37 -12.39
CA THR A 192 -22.01 18.43 -13.38
C THR A 192 -20.66 19.13 -13.14
N LYS A 193 -20.20 19.87 -14.14
CA LYS A 193 -18.97 20.67 -14.01
C LYS A 193 -19.09 21.70 -12.88
N GLU A 194 -20.25 22.32 -12.74
CA GLU A 194 -20.50 23.33 -11.69
C GLU A 194 -20.46 22.70 -10.29
N GLN A 195 -21.11 21.56 -10.07
CA GLN A 195 -21.08 20.82 -8.81
C GLN A 195 -19.66 20.42 -8.43
N TYR A 196 -18.91 19.85 -9.40
CA TYR A 196 -17.51 19.48 -9.20
C TYR A 196 -16.64 20.67 -8.82
N ASP A 197 -16.77 21.81 -9.54
CA ASP A 197 -16.00 23.01 -9.27
C ASP A 197 -16.38 23.66 -7.92
N ASN A 198 -17.62 23.50 -7.47
CA ASN A 198 -18.08 23.95 -6.14
C ASN A 198 -17.44 23.11 -5.03
N PHE A 199 -17.46 21.78 -5.12
CA PHE A 199 -16.75 20.93 -4.15
C PHE A 199 -15.28 21.34 -4.01
N ARG A 200 -14.61 21.67 -5.12
CA ARG A 200 -13.19 22.03 -5.10
C ARG A 200 -12.86 23.37 -4.44
N LYS A 201 -13.84 24.24 -4.30
CA LYS A 201 -13.70 25.54 -3.64
C LYS A 201 -13.98 25.48 -2.15
N ASN A 202 -14.76 24.49 -1.71
CA ASN A 202 -15.12 24.31 -0.31
C ASN A 202 -13.93 23.83 0.51
N ASP A 203 -13.99 24.07 1.82
CA ASP A 203 -13.00 23.56 2.77
C ASP A 203 -13.02 22.01 2.78
N CYS A 204 -11.87 21.41 3.07
CA CYS A 204 -11.78 19.96 3.17
C CYS A 204 -12.64 19.45 4.34
N THR A 205 -13.58 18.56 4.07
CA THR A 205 -14.49 17.99 5.06
C THR A 205 -13.76 17.33 6.24
N TYR A 206 -12.58 16.76 6.00
CA TYR A 206 -11.85 16.02 7.03
C TYR A 206 -10.93 16.89 7.89
N CYS A 207 -10.19 17.81 7.31
CA CYS A 207 -9.16 18.59 8.03
C CYS A 207 -9.41 20.10 8.04
N GLY A 208 -10.51 20.59 7.44
CA GLY A 208 -10.85 22.00 7.36
C GLY A 208 -9.94 22.84 6.46
N ARG A 209 -9.06 22.23 5.69
CA ARG A 209 -8.11 22.94 4.85
C ARG A 209 -8.82 23.69 3.72
N LYS A 210 -8.55 25.01 3.64
CA LYS A 210 -9.15 25.90 2.63
C LYS A 210 -8.51 25.72 1.26
N ALA A 211 -9.30 25.91 0.22
CA ALA A 211 -8.79 26.16 -1.12
C ALA A 211 -8.20 27.58 -1.17
N ILE A 212 -6.93 27.70 -1.58
CA ILE A 212 -6.16 28.94 -1.66
C ILE A 212 -5.42 29.04 -2.99
N HIS A 213 -4.79 30.19 -3.25
CA HIS A 213 -3.95 30.31 -4.46
C HIS A 213 -2.90 29.20 -4.52
N GLY A 214 -2.86 28.47 -5.64
CA GLY A 214 -1.93 27.33 -5.86
C GLY A 214 -2.42 25.99 -5.29
N HIS A 215 -3.47 25.97 -4.45
CA HIS A 215 -4.05 24.74 -3.91
C HIS A 215 -5.57 24.72 -4.09
N THR A 216 -6.07 23.61 -4.63
CA THR A 216 -7.51 23.35 -4.66
C THR A 216 -7.82 21.99 -4.07
N ASN A 217 -8.90 21.89 -3.31
CA ASN A 217 -9.40 20.61 -2.87
C ASN A 217 -9.88 19.76 -4.08
N GLY A 218 -10.09 18.52 -3.88
CA GLY A 218 -10.71 17.58 -4.80
C GLY A 218 -12.05 17.14 -4.25
N ILE A 219 -12.44 15.93 -4.62
CA ILE A 219 -13.63 15.26 -4.12
C ILE A 219 -13.26 13.88 -3.59
N ASP A 220 -13.97 13.44 -2.58
CA ASP A 220 -13.92 12.06 -2.06
C ASP A 220 -15.35 11.50 -2.03
N ARG A 221 -15.48 10.19 -2.19
CA ARG A 221 -16.74 9.46 -2.00
C ARG A 221 -16.84 9.01 -0.55
N VAL A 222 -17.92 9.38 0.13
CA VAL A 222 -18.17 8.95 1.52
C VAL A 222 -18.31 7.42 1.57
N ASN A 223 -19.14 6.86 0.69
CA ASN A 223 -19.26 5.43 0.47
C ASN A 223 -18.54 5.01 -0.83
N ASN A 224 -17.51 4.16 -0.69
CA ASN A 224 -16.70 3.71 -1.82
C ASN A 224 -17.42 2.74 -2.77
N ASP A 225 -18.54 2.17 -2.36
CA ASP A 225 -19.34 1.25 -3.18
C ASP A 225 -20.35 1.97 -4.09
N VAL A 226 -20.63 3.24 -3.78
CA VAL A 226 -21.51 4.13 -4.54
C VAL A 226 -20.69 5.03 -5.46
N ASP A 227 -21.24 5.38 -6.61
CA ASP A 227 -20.61 6.21 -7.63
C ASP A 227 -20.50 7.69 -7.23
N TYR A 228 -20.03 8.55 -8.15
CA TYR A 228 -19.85 9.99 -7.91
C TYR A 228 -21.16 10.73 -8.11
N THR A 229 -22.01 10.71 -7.08
CA THR A 229 -23.24 11.54 -7.00
C THR A 229 -23.03 12.73 -6.06
N VAL A 230 -23.93 13.69 -6.07
CA VAL A 230 -23.87 14.87 -5.19
C VAL A 230 -23.95 14.45 -3.72
N GLU A 231 -24.81 13.49 -3.42
CA GLU A 231 -25.08 12.99 -2.06
C GLU A 231 -23.91 12.16 -1.51
N ASN A 232 -23.15 11.51 -2.39
CA ASN A 232 -22.03 10.64 -2.01
C ASN A 232 -20.67 11.34 -2.08
N CYS A 233 -20.60 12.59 -2.54
CA CYS A 233 -19.34 13.32 -2.67
C CYS A 233 -19.20 14.42 -1.61
N VAL A 234 -17.98 14.57 -1.13
CA VAL A 234 -17.59 15.66 -0.22
C VAL A 234 -16.31 16.34 -0.72
N SER A 235 -16.12 17.59 -0.32
CA SER A 235 -14.85 18.30 -0.57
C SER A 235 -13.72 17.64 0.21
N CYS A 236 -12.63 17.35 -0.45
CA CYS A 236 -11.51 16.66 0.19
C CYS A 236 -10.16 17.08 -0.38
N CYS A 237 -9.21 17.47 0.45
CA CYS A 237 -7.84 17.69 -0.01
C CYS A 237 -7.18 16.37 -0.42
N GLY A 238 -6.20 16.45 -1.33
CA GLY A 238 -5.54 15.24 -1.85
C GLY A 238 -4.87 14.39 -0.77
N ASP A 239 -4.33 15.02 0.27
CA ASP A 239 -3.67 14.33 1.37
C ASP A 239 -4.67 13.52 2.22
N CYS A 240 -5.82 14.11 2.57
CA CYS A 240 -6.89 13.39 3.29
C CYS A 240 -7.49 12.27 2.44
N ASN A 241 -7.70 12.50 1.14
CA ASN A 241 -8.22 11.47 0.23
C ASN A 241 -7.29 10.25 0.15
N VAL A 242 -5.98 10.49 0.05
CA VAL A 242 -4.99 9.39 0.05
C VAL A 242 -4.95 8.68 1.40
N ALA A 243 -4.99 9.42 2.51
CA ALA A 243 -4.94 8.84 3.85
C ALA A 243 -6.22 8.07 4.19
N LYS A 244 -7.41 8.61 3.86
CA LYS A 244 -8.69 7.95 4.09
C LYS A 244 -8.82 6.66 3.29
N HIS A 245 -8.28 6.64 2.07
CA HIS A 245 -8.31 5.44 1.22
C HIS A 245 -9.74 4.89 1.07
N THR A 246 -9.97 3.62 1.42
CA THR A 246 -11.28 2.94 1.39
C THR A 246 -11.95 2.85 2.76
N TYR A 247 -11.38 3.48 3.79
CA TYR A 247 -11.98 3.47 5.13
C TYR A 247 -13.24 4.36 5.15
N THR A 248 -14.18 4.02 6.01
CA THR A 248 -15.34 4.89 6.26
C THR A 248 -14.89 6.19 6.92
N THR A 249 -15.69 7.24 6.79
CA THR A 249 -15.40 8.54 7.39
C THR A 249 -15.19 8.42 8.91
N GLU A 250 -16.08 7.68 9.58
CA GLU A 250 -16.06 7.46 11.02
C GLU A 250 -14.77 6.76 11.47
N ASN A 251 -14.40 5.67 10.79
CA ASN A 251 -13.18 4.92 11.09
C ASN A 251 -11.93 5.76 10.84
N PHE A 252 -11.91 6.57 9.79
CA PHE A 252 -10.79 7.44 9.47
C PHE A 252 -10.61 8.53 10.54
N ILE A 253 -11.70 9.23 10.93
CA ILE A 253 -11.67 10.26 11.96
C ILE A 253 -11.30 9.66 13.31
N ALA A 254 -11.96 8.55 13.73
CA ALA A 254 -11.65 7.88 14.99
C ALA A 254 -10.17 7.45 15.07
N LYS A 255 -9.60 6.98 13.96
CA LYS A 255 -8.16 6.65 13.90
C LYS A 255 -7.29 7.91 14.08
N CYS A 256 -7.63 9.02 13.46
CA CYS A 256 -6.90 10.29 13.63
C CYS A 256 -6.98 10.78 15.09
N VAL A 257 -8.15 10.68 15.74
CA VAL A 257 -8.33 11.00 17.17
C VAL A 257 -7.43 10.12 18.03
N SER A 258 -7.42 8.81 17.81
CA SER A 258 -6.56 7.89 18.59
C SER A 258 -5.06 8.20 18.42
N ILE A 259 -4.66 8.67 17.22
CA ILE A 259 -3.27 9.08 16.97
C ILE A 259 -2.98 10.41 17.66
N ALA A 260 -3.88 11.38 17.58
CA ALA A 260 -3.70 12.70 18.19
C ALA A 260 -3.64 12.65 19.73
N SER A 261 -4.39 11.73 20.35
CA SER A 261 -4.47 11.58 21.82
C SER A 261 -3.27 10.87 22.43
N LYS A 262 -2.35 10.34 21.61
CA LYS A 262 -1.20 9.56 22.09
C LYS A 262 0.07 10.39 22.05
N GLU A 263 0.89 10.30 23.10
CA GLU A 263 2.27 10.81 23.08
C GLU A 263 3.18 9.93 22.21
N HIS A 264 4.05 10.57 21.43
CA HIS A 264 4.93 9.90 20.50
C HIS A 264 6.40 10.23 20.75
N SER A 265 7.18 9.24 21.14
CA SER A 265 8.66 9.38 21.24
C SER A 265 9.29 9.24 19.86
N ILE A 266 9.20 10.28 19.05
CA ILE A 266 9.80 10.31 17.71
C ILE A 266 11.26 10.77 17.83
N PRO A 267 12.24 10.03 17.26
CA PRO A 267 13.63 10.43 17.29
C PRO A 267 13.86 11.80 16.62
N GLU A 268 14.82 12.54 17.15
CA GLU A 268 15.27 13.78 16.53
C GLU A 268 16.00 13.53 15.19
N GLY A 269 16.05 14.55 14.33
CA GLY A 269 16.81 14.50 13.08
C GLY A 269 16.10 13.83 11.91
N ILE A 270 14.86 13.37 12.06
CA ILE A 270 14.06 12.85 10.93
C ILE A 270 13.64 14.02 10.04
N GLU A 271 14.04 13.95 8.76
CA GLU A 271 13.68 14.98 7.79
C GLU A 271 12.18 14.99 7.46
N ARG A 272 11.61 16.18 7.31
CA ARG A 272 10.19 16.36 6.96
C ARG A 272 9.89 15.89 5.54
N GLN A 273 9.04 14.88 5.41
CA GLN A 273 8.51 14.38 4.15
C GLN A 273 7.00 14.65 4.07
N ILE A 274 6.63 15.78 3.50
CA ILE A 274 5.22 16.23 3.44
C ILE A 274 4.45 15.73 2.20
N LYS A 275 5.13 15.15 1.21
CA LYS A 275 4.49 14.63 -0.01
C LYS A 275 4.31 13.14 0.08
N MET A 276 3.07 12.68 -0.05
CA MET A 276 2.80 11.27 -0.25
C MET A 276 3.17 10.89 -1.69
N ILE A 277 4.33 10.26 -1.86
CA ILE A 277 4.74 9.69 -3.15
C ILE A 277 4.00 8.36 -3.28
N LEU A 278 2.99 8.32 -4.12
CA LEU A 278 2.40 7.05 -4.52
C LEU A 278 3.45 6.30 -5.34
N GLN A 279 4.10 5.32 -4.76
CA GLN A 279 4.90 4.36 -5.52
C GLN A 279 3.94 3.65 -6.48
N ARG A 280 4.14 3.87 -7.79
CA ARG A 280 3.43 3.19 -8.87
C ARG A 280 3.99 1.79 -9.07
#